data_121c6a7d51dd4a476ca3723d40591749
#
_entry.id   121c6a7d51dd4a476ca3723d40591749
#
_cell.length_a   1.000
_cell.length_b   1.000
_cell.length_c   1.000
_cell.angle_alpha   90.00
_cell.angle_beta   90.00
_cell.angle_gamma   90.00
#
_symmetry.space_group_name_H-M   'P 1'
#
loop_
_entity.id
_entity.type
_entity.pdbx_description
1 polymer ?
#
loop_
_entity_poly.entity_id
_entity_poly.type
_entity_poly.pdbx_seq_one_letter_code
_entity_poly.pdbx_strand_id
1 'polypeptide(L)'
;MTRAKTKKRKEKVYSNKDFKSNDGMLTTVWGPPAWHFLHTISFNYPTHPSPKEKRDYRNFILSLGNILPCGYCRKNLKKNLRDFPLTMADMKNRNTFSLWVYKMHEKVNKMLHKTSGLTYQAVRERYEHFRSRCTEEKKKRATRKKRCLKRRTRKKREKGCTKPLYGKKSKCVLKIIPHDTKGKSIIIDKRCIKTRLG
;
A
#
# COMPACT_ATOMS: atom_id res chain seq x y z
N MET A 1 4.36 -46.66 12.93
CA MET A 1 4.39 -45.22 12.61
C MET A 1 3.09 -44.58 13.04
N THR A 2 3.04 -43.95 14.21
CA THR A 2 1.85 -43.33 14.80
C THR A 2 1.66 -41.93 14.26
N ARG A 3 0.59 -41.74 13.52
CA ARG A 3 0.18 -40.48 12.91
C ARG A 3 -0.30 -39.53 14.03
N ALA A 4 0.49 -38.50 14.37
CA ALA A 4 0.12 -37.50 15.36
C ALA A 4 -1.15 -36.76 14.88
N LYS A 5 -2.25 -36.95 15.63
CA LYS A 5 -3.49 -36.19 15.41
C LYS A 5 -3.25 -34.73 15.77
N THR A 6 -3.17 -33.85 14.78
CA THR A 6 -3.17 -32.41 14.98
C THR A 6 -4.50 -31.99 15.61
N LYS A 7 -4.46 -31.60 16.91
CA LYS A 7 -5.61 -30.97 17.58
C LYS A 7 -6.05 -29.76 16.80
N LYS A 8 -7.22 -29.78 16.16
CA LYS A 8 -7.87 -28.58 15.61
C LYS A 8 -8.07 -27.59 16.75
N ARG A 9 -7.35 -26.47 16.70
CA ARG A 9 -7.53 -25.35 17.62
C ARG A 9 -8.95 -24.84 17.45
N LYS A 10 -9.78 -24.89 18.50
CA LYS A 10 -11.13 -24.30 18.47
C LYS A 10 -10.98 -22.81 18.17
N GLU A 11 -11.64 -22.32 17.14
CA GLU A 11 -11.69 -20.89 16.85
C GLU A 11 -12.31 -20.16 18.03
N LYS A 12 -11.64 -19.11 18.49
CA LYS A 12 -12.13 -18.30 19.60
C LYS A 12 -13.35 -17.51 19.12
N VAL A 13 -14.49 -17.69 19.78
CA VAL A 13 -15.67 -16.86 19.57
C VAL A 13 -15.47 -15.56 20.37
N TYR A 14 -15.52 -14.42 19.69
CA TYR A 14 -15.36 -13.11 20.31
C TYR A 14 -16.69 -12.60 20.89
N SER A 15 -16.62 -12.01 22.08
CA SER A 15 -17.75 -11.46 22.82
C SER A 15 -17.84 -9.94 22.64
N ASN A 16 -18.95 -9.35 23.08
CA ASN A 16 -19.10 -7.89 23.15
C ASN A 16 -18.03 -7.22 24.05
N LYS A 17 -17.48 -7.94 25.04
CA LYS A 17 -16.39 -7.44 25.87
C LYS A 17 -15.10 -7.31 25.08
N ASP A 18 -14.78 -8.29 24.23
CA ASP A 18 -13.61 -8.23 23.34
C ASP A 18 -13.76 -7.06 22.36
N PHE A 19 -14.95 -6.86 21.77
CA PHE A 19 -15.23 -5.74 20.86
C PHE A 19 -15.12 -4.36 21.54
N LYS A 20 -15.51 -4.24 22.80
CA LYS A 20 -15.44 -3.00 23.58
C LYS A 20 -14.09 -2.77 24.24
N SER A 21 -13.10 -3.65 24.07
CA SER A 21 -11.76 -3.45 24.60
C SER A 21 -11.12 -2.22 23.92
N ASN A 22 -10.34 -1.45 24.68
CA ASN A 22 -9.56 -0.32 24.16
C ASN A 22 -8.14 -0.73 23.72
N ASP A 23 -7.88 -2.03 23.64
CA ASP A 23 -6.61 -2.54 23.17
C ASP A 23 -6.43 -2.23 21.69
N GLY A 24 -5.23 -1.80 21.31
CA GLY A 24 -4.94 -1.48 19.93
C GLY A 24 -4.86 -2.73 19.04
N MET A 25 -4.87 -2.52 17.74
CA MET A 25 -4.70 -3.60 16.76
C MET A 25 -3.25 -4.03 16.62
N LEU A 26 -3.02 -5.31 16.31
CA LEU A 26 -1.69 -5.88 16.14
C LEU A 26 -0.92 -5.19 15.00
N THR A 27 0.14 -4.49 15.36
CA THR A 27 0.99 -3.72 14.41
C THR A 27 1.59 -4.61 13.32
N THR A 28 1.89 -5.86 13.63
CA THR A 28 2.40 -6.85 12.67
C THR A 28 1.42 -7.15 11.53
N VAL A 29 0.12 -6.94 11.77
CA VAL A 29 -0.93 -7.18 10.78
C VAL A 29 -1.20 -5.94 9.94
N TRP A 30 -1.46 -4.78 10.60
CA TRP A 30 -1.85 -3.56 9.88
C TRP A 30 -0.66 -2.68 9.45
N GLY A 31 0.49 -2.80 10.12
CA GLY A 31 1.64 -1.93 9.88
C GLY A 31 2.21 -2.03 8.46
N PRO A 32 2.53 -3.25 7.94
CA PRO A 32 3.04 -3.40 6.58
C PRO A 32 2.09 -2.84 5.50
N PRO A 33 0.77 -3.15 5.49
CA PRO A 33 -0.15 -2.56 4.52
C PRO A 33 -0.31 -1.05 4.70
N ALA A 34 -0.23 -0.50 5.92
CA ALA A 34 -0.25 0.93 6.14
C ALA A 34 0.97 1.61 5.50
N TRP A 35 2.18 1.08 5.69
CA TRP A 35 3.37 1.60 5.03
C TRP A 35 3.28 1.48 3.51
N HIS A 36 2.75 0.37 2.99
CA HIS A 36 2.52 0.24 1.56
C HIS A 36 1.57 1.32 1.04
N PHE A 37 0.50 1.59 1.77
CA PHE A 37 -0.46 2.64 1.42
C PHE A 37 0.17 4.04 1.47
N LEU A 38 0.95 4.36 2.50
CA LEU A 38 1.64 5.65 2.63
C LEU A 38 2.64 5.89 1.48
N HIS A 39 3.42 4.87 1.12
CA HIS A 39 4.28 4.94 -0.06
C HIS A 39 3.48 5.12 -1.35
N THR A 40 2.37 4.38 -1.53
CA THR A 40 1.51 4.53 -2.71
C THR A 40 0.98 5.95 -2.84
N ILE A 41 0.50 6.55 -1.74
CA ILE A 41 0.05 7.95 -1.71
C ILE A 41 1.20 8.88 -2.08
N SER A 42 2.39 8.70 -1.50
CA SER A 42 3.53 9.60 -1.72
C SER A 42 4.05 9.55 -3.15
N PHE A 43 4.10 8.37 -3.76
CA PHE A 43 4.47 8.21 -5.16
C PHE A 43 3.36 8.61 -6.13
N ASN A 44 2.12 8.77 -5.67
CA ASN A 44 1.02 9.34 -6.45
C ASN A 44 0.85 10.86 -6.24
N TYR A 45 1.60 11.46 -5.31
CA TYR A 45 1.56 12.90 -5.06
C TYR A 45 1.81 13.71 -6.36
N PRO A 46 1.13 14.84 -6.58
CA PRO A 46 1.33 15.65 -7.77
C PRO A 46 2.79 16.10 -7.96
N THR A 47 3.22 16.18 -9.22
CA THR A 47 4.57 16.74 -9.53
C THR A 47 4.62 18.24 -9.34
N HIS A 48 3.48 18.91 -9.56
CA HIS A 48 3.28 20.35 -9.34
C HIS A 48 2.05 20.53 -8.45
N PRO A 49 2.18 20.32 -7.14
CA PRO A 49 1.04 20.37 -6.22
C PRO A 49 0.58 21.81 -5.99
N SER A 50 -0.72 22.02 -5.99
CA SER A 50 -1.34 23.26 -5.57
C SER A 50 -1.15 23.50 -4.06
N PRO A 51 -1.30 24.75 -3.57
CA PRO A 51 -1.25 25.04 -2.14
C PRO A 51 -2.25 24.24 -1.31
N LYS A 52 -3.43 23.96 -1.88
CA LYS A 52 -4.44 23.10 -1.23
C LYS A 52 -3.98 21.66 -1.10
N GLU A 53 -3.49 21.06 -2.17
CA GLU A 53 -2.98 19.67 -2.14
C GLU A 53 -1.82 19.52 -1.16
N LYS A 54 -0.90 20.46 -1.11
CA LYS A 54 0.20 20.48 -0.10
C LYS A 54 -0.34 20.38 1.32
N ARG A 55 -1.35 21.19 1.66
CA ARG A 55 -1.98 21.17 2.98
C ARG A 55 -2.72 19.86 3.25
N ASP A 56 -3.50 19.39 2.30
CA ASP A 56 -4.32 18.18 2.47
C ASP A 56 -3.45 16.95 2.74
N TYR A 57 -2.41 16.73 1.92
CA TYR A 57 -1.50 15.61 2.12
C TYR A 57 -0.69 15.74 3.41
N ARG A 58 -0.21 16.95 3.74
CA ARG A 58 0.51 17.19 4.99
C ARG A 58 -0.40 16.92 6.20
N ASN A 59 -1.60 17.44 6.21
CA ASN A 59 -2.57 17.24 7.28
C ASN A 59 -2.93 15.76 7.45
N PHE A 60 -3.08 15.03 6.35
CA PHE A 60 -3.29 13.60 6.40
C PHE A 60 -2.16 12.89 7.14
N ILE A 61 -0.90 13.14 6.82
CA ILE A 61 0.25 12.53 7.53
C ILE A 61 0.26 12.93 9.02
N LEU A 62 0.05 14.20 9.34
CA LEU A 62 0.06 14.67 10.72
C LEU A 62 -1.08 14.06 11.55
N SER A 63 -2.26 13.86 10.95
CA SER A 63 -3.41 13.25 11.63
C SER A 63 -3.17 11.81 12.06
N LEU A 64 -2.28 11.07 11.37
CA LEU A 64 -1.92 9.71 11.75
C LEU A 64 -1.39 9.62 13.19
N GLY A 65 -0.74 10.66 13.68
CA GLY A 65 -0.30 10.74 15.07
C GLY A 65 -1.43 10.68 16.11
N ASN A 66 -2.67 10.85 15.67
CA ASN A 66 -3.86 10.79 16.54
C ASN A 66 -4.71 9.54 16.30
N ILE A 67 -4.68 8.98 15.08
CA ILE A 67 -5.65 7.96 14.63
C ILE A 67 -5.05 6.56 14.41
N LEU A 68 -3.72 6.40 14.40
CA LEU A 68 -3.13 5.07 14.24
C LEU A 68 -3.72 4.08 15.28
N PRO A 69 -4.07 2.83 14.87
CA PRO A 69 -4.77 1.87 15.73
C PRO A 69 -3.87 1.21 16.78
N CYS A 70 -2.89 1.96 17.29
CA CYS A 70 -1.93 1.53 18.31
C CYS A 70 -1.48 2.77 19.11
N GLY A 71 -1.73 2.81 20.41
CA GLY A 71 -1.36 3.94 21.25
C GLY A 71 0.13 4.23 21.30
N TYR A 72 0.94 3.18 21.37
CA TYR A 72 2.41 3.28 21.30
C TYR A 72 2.88 3.85 19.94
N CYS A 73 2.25 3.42 18.85
CA CYS A 73 2.57 3.91 17.50
C CYS A 73 2.25 5.41 17.34
N ARG A 74 1.13 5.87 17.92
CA ARG A 74 0.77 7.30 17.94
C ARG A 74 1.81 8.15 18.69
N LYS A 75 2.25 7.68 19.87
CA LYS A 75 3.30 8.36 20.66
C LYS A 75 4.61 8.43 19.90
N ASN A 76 5.03 7.31 19.31
CA ASN A 76 6.27 7.23 18.53
C ASN A 76 6.22 8.09 17.27
N LEU A 77 5.11 8.09 16.54
CA LEU A 77 4.97 8.95 15.37
C LEU A 77 5.06 10.43 15.75
N LYS A 78 4.40 10.86 16.83
CA LYS A 78 4.53 12.24 17.34
C LYS A 78 5.96 12.61 17.70
N LYS A 79 6.70 11.69 18.35
CA LYS A 79 8.13 11.88 18.64
C LYS A 79 8.94 11.99 17.34
N ASN A 80 8.75 11.04 16.42
CA ASN A 80 9.46 11.04 15.15
C ASN A 80 9.18 12.29 14.32
N LEU A 81 7.96 12.82 14.35
CA LEU A 81 7.59 14.08 13.67
C LEU A 81 8.21 15.32 14.31
N ARG A 82 8.51 15.32 15.63
CA ARG A 82 9.28 16.37 16.27
C ARG A 82 10.75 16.34 15.83
N ASP A 83 11.34 15.14 15.80
CA ASP A 83 12.75 14.94 15.45
C ASP A 83 13.01 15.05 13.95
N PHE A 84 12.00 14.76 13.13
CA PHE A 84 12.06 14.78 11.67
C PHE A 84 10.73 15.34 11.11
N PRO A 85 10.52 16.66 11.18
CA PRO A 85 9.27 17.31 10.82
C PRO A 85 8.97 17.19 9.32
N LEU A 86 7.68 17.10 8.97
CA LEU A 86 7.21 17.25 7.60
C LEU A 86 7.01 18.74 7.31
N THR A 87 7.96 19.33 6.63
CA THR A 87 7.96 20.77 6.30
C THR A 87 7.27 21.06 4.96
N MET A 88 7.01 22.32 4.66
CA MET A 88 6.47 22.72 3.35
C MET A 88 7.50 22.53 2.22
N ALA A 89 8.80 22.49 2.53
CA ALA A 89 9.85 22.15 1.57
C ALA A 89 9.73 20.69 1.10
N ASP A 90 9.38 19.76 2.03
CA ASP A 90 9.15 18.36 1.69
C ASP A 90 7.89 18.19 0.81
N MET A 91 6.94 19.12 0.91
CA MET A 91 5.73 19.14 0.10
C MET A 91 5.93 19.84 -1.26
N LYS A 92 7.16 20.18 -1.66
CA LYS A 92 7.45 20.90 -2.91
C LYS A 92 6.95 20.12 -4.14
N ASN A 93 7.22 18.83 -4.19
CA ASN A 93 6.84 17.98 -5.31
C ASN A 93 6.82 16.49 -4.88
N ARG A 94 6.45 15.59 -5.83
CA ARG A 94 6.43 14.15 -5.62
C ARG A 94 7.75 13.58 -5.11
N ASN A 95 8.87 14.02 -5.66
CA ASN A 95 10.20 13.55 -5.29
C ASN A 95 10.52 13.84 -3.82
N THR A 96 10.34 15.10 -3.39
CA THR A 96 10.64 15.52 -2.03
C THR A 96 9.73 14.82 -1.02
N PHE A 97 8.44 14.74 -1.31
CA PHE A 97 7.48 14.09 -0.40
C PHE A 97 7.70 12.58 -0.30
N SER A 98 7.88 11.87 -1.41
CA SER A 98 8.13 10.42 -1.36
C SER A 98 9.48 10.08 -0.72
N LEU A 99 10.50 10.94 -0.89
CA LEU A 99 11.77 10.80 -0.19
C LEU A 99 11.62 11.00 1.32
N TRP A 100 10.80 11.96 1.74
CA TRP A 100 10.50 12.17 3.16
C TRP A 100 9.79 10.94 3.76
N VAL A 101 8.77 10.39 3.08
CA VAL A 101 8.06 9.17 3.54
C VAL A 101 9.02 7.99 3.64
N TYR A 102 9.92 7.82 2.66
CA TYR A 102 10.95 6.78 2.72
C TYR A 102 11.86 6.95 3.94
N LYS A 103 12.38 8.14 4.17
CA LYS A 103 13.26 8.42 5.33
C LYS A 103 12.54 8.22 6.66
N MET A 104 11.28 8.60 6.76
CA MET A 104 10.46 8.36 7.95
C MET A 104 10.27 6.85 8.19
N HIS A 105 10.03 6.06 7.13
CA HIS A 105 9.92 4.60 7.24
C HIS A 105 11.25 3.98 7.71
N GLU A 106 12.38 4.40 7.16
CA GLU A 106 13.70 3.93 7.61
C GLU A 106 14.01 4.34 9.06
N LYS A 107 13.57 5.54 9.49
CA LYS A 107 13.66 5.97 10.89
C LYS A 107 12.87 5.03 11.82
N VAL A 108 11.67 4.63 11.42
CA VAL A 108 10.85 3.67 12.18
C VAL A 108 11.47 2.27 12.15
N ASN A 109 12.00 1.83 11.01
CA ASN A 109 12.72 0.56 10.90
C ASN A 109 13.91 0.51 11.86
N LYS A 110 14.73 1.56 11.87
CA LYS A 110 15.89 1.67 12.78
C LYS A 110 15.46 1.61 14.25
N MET A 111 14.38 2.28 14.62
CA MET A 111 13.82 2.25 15.98
C MET A 111 13.35 0.85 16.37
N LEU A 112 12.88 0.06 15.40
CA LEU A 112 12.42 -1.32 15.59
C LEU A 112 13.54 -2.36 15.38
N HIS A 113 14.80 -1.94 15.27
CA HIS A 113 15.96 -2.80 14.97
C HIS A 113 15.78 -3.63 13.69
N LYS A 114 15.12 -3.04 12.68
CA LYS A 114 14.89 -3.63 11.36
C LYS A 114 15.67 -2.88 10.30
N THR A 115 16.12 -3.60 9.28
CA THR A 115 16.74 -3.03 8.08
C THR A 115 15.95 -3.45 6.86
N SER A 116 15.60 -2.49 6.00
CA SER A 116 14.91 -2.81 4.73
C SER A 116 15.89 -3.33 3.67
N GLY A 117 17.15 -2.91 3.75
CA GLY A 117 18.17 -3.16 2.71
C GLY A 117 17.84 -2.49 1.35
N LEU A 118 16.83 -1.63 1.31
CA LEU A 118 16.36 -0.99 0.07
C LEU A 118 16.77 0.47 0.02
N THR A 119 17.38 0.87 -1.08
CA THR A 119 17.64 2.28 -1.36
C THR A 119 16.36 2.99 -1.78
N TYR A 120 16.31 4.33 -1.62
CA TYR A 120 15.19 5.12 -2.12
C TYR A 120 14.90 4.87 -3.60
N GLN A 121 15.95 4.73 -4.43
CA GLN A 121 15.80 4.47 -5.85
C GLN A 121 15.12 3.12 -6.12
N ALA A 122 15.49 2.07 -5.39
CA ALA A 122 14.86 0.77 -5.50
C ALA A 122 13.36 0.81 -5.08
N VAL A 123 13.05 1.56 -4.02
CA VAL A 123 11.66 1.77 -3.59
C VAL A 123 10.88 2.56 -4.65
N ARG A 124 11.44 3.66 -5.17
CA ARG A 124 10.84 4.46 -6.24
C ARG A 124 10.53 3.61 -7.46
N GLU A 125 11.48 2.82 -7.96
CA GLU A 125 11.28 1.95 -9.12
C GLU A 125 10.14 0.96 -8.89
N ARG A 126 10.08 0.35 -7.70
CA ARG A 126 8.99 -0.57 -7.32
C ARG A 126 7.62 0.08 -7.42
N TYR A 127 7.46 1.32 -6.90
CA TYR A 127 6.18 2.02 -6.93
C TYR A 127 5.83 2.58 -8.32
N GLU A 128 6.81 2.93 -9.14
CA GLU A 128 6.57 3.29 -10.54
C GLU A 128 6.01 2.12 -11.36
N HIS A 129 6.36 0.87 -11.02
CA HIS A 129 5.75 -0.32 -11.64
C HIS A 129 4.25 -0.46 -11.32
N PHE A 130 3.78 0.10 -10.20
CA PHE A 130 2.36 0.07 -9.83
C PHE A 130 1.56 1.19 -10.49
N ARG A 131 2.22 2.15 -11.13
CA ARG A 131 1.54 3.28 -11.76
C ARG A 131 0.62 2.81 -12.87
N SER A 132 -0.62 3.24 -12.80
CA SER A 132 -1.62 2.95 -13.82
C SER A 132 -1.80 4.12 -14.78
N ARG A 133 -2.24 3.83 -16.00
CA ARG A 133 -2.70 4.84 -16.95
C ARG A 133 -4.22 4.91 -16.94
N CYS A 134 -4.75 6.12 -16.82
CA CYS A 134 -6.11 6.40 -17.18
C CYS A 134 -6.20 6.35 -18.70
N THR A 135 -6.86 5.35 -19.25
CA THR A 135 -7.20 5.36 -20.66
C THR A 135 -8.41 6.27 -20.86
N GLU A 136 -8.19 7.47 -21.40
CA GLU A 136 -9.27 8.18 -22.05
C GLU A 136 -9.83 7.26 -23.13
N GLU A 137 -11.12 6.94 -23.04
CA GLU A 137 -11.81 6.31 -24.15
C GLU A 137 -11.72 7.30 -25.31
N LYS A 138 -10.78 7.08 -26.25
CA LYS A 138 -10.84 7.73 -27.55
C LYS A 138 -12.23 7.42 -28.06
N LYS A 139 -13.13 8.41 -28.06
CA LYS A 139 -14.43 8.33 -28.72
C LYS A 139 -14.16 8.00 -30.18
N LYS A 140 -14.09 6.71 -30.50
CA LYS A 140 -14.09 6.27 -31.89
C LYS A 140 -15.41 6.78 -32.46
N ARG A 141 -15.31 7.77 -33.33
CA ARG A 141 -16.44 8.17 -34.19
C ARG A 141 -16.99 6.87 -34.77
N ALA A 142 -18.17 6.51 -34.34
CA ALA A 142 -18.85 5.33 -34.82
C ALA A 142 -19.24 5.61 -36.29
N THR A 143 -18.38 5.18 -37.20
CA THR A 143 -18.79 4.97 -38.58
C THR A 143 -19.81 3.84 -38.54
N ARG A 144 -21.01 4.22 -38.88
CA ARG A 144 -22.25 3.44 -38.92
C ARG A 144 -22.10 2.32 -39.95
N LYS A 145 -21.72 1.14 -39.54
CA LYS A 145 -21.98 -0.09 -40.28
C LYS A 145 -22.69 -1.08 -39.37
N LYS A 146 -23.99 -1.26 -39.65
CA LYS A 146 -24.85 -2.31 -39.10
C LYS A 146 -24.17 -3.66 -39.38
N ARG A 147 -23.80 -4.40 -38.31
CA ARG A 147 -23.62 -5.84 -38.40
C ARG A 147 -24.14 -6.52 -37.14
N CYS A 148 -24.95 -7.52 -37.43
CA CYS A 148 -25.76 -8.36 -36.56
C CYS A 148 -25.08 -8.77 -35.25
N LEU A 149 -25.85 -8.68 -34.17
CA LEU A 149 -25.44 -8.94 -32.79
C LEU A 149 -25.33 -10.44 -32.47
N LYS A 150 -24.14 -10.87 -32.08
CA LYS A 150 -24.01 -11.95 -31.09
C LYS A 150 -23.85 -11.29 -29.71
N ARG A 151 -24.85 -11.53 -28.84
CA ARG A 151 -24.95 -11.01 -27.48
C ARG A 151 -23.86 -11.63 -26.60
N ARG A 152 -22.64 -11.08 -26.63
CA ARG A 152 -21.59 -11.38 -25.62
C ARG A 152 -21.87 -10.51 -24.41
N THR A 153 -22.11 -11.14 -23.27
CA THR A 153 -22.19 -10.49 -21.97
C THR A 153 -20.97 -9.59 -21.78
N ARG A 154 -21.19 -8.30 -21.89
CA ARG A 154 -20.15 -7.27 -21.63
C ARG A 154 -19.84 -7.33 -20.13
N LYS A 155 -18.74 -7.95 -19.72
CA LYS A 155 -18.16 -7.69 -18.40
C LYS A 155 -18.06 -6.17 -18.26
N LYS A 156 -18.76 -5.59 -17.26
CA LYS A 156 -18.64 -4.16 -16.93
C LYS A 156 -17.14 -3.86 -16.73
N ARG A 157 -16.55 -3.09 -17.64
CA ARG A 157 -15.20 -2.59 -17.45
C ARG A 157 -15.25 -1.61 -16.27
N GLU A 158 -14.40 -1.82 -15.27
CA GLU A 158 -14.20 -0.83 -14.22
C GLU A 158 -13.84 0.51 -14.87
N LYS A 159 -14.59 1.55 -14.53
CA LYS A 159 -14.26 2.92 -14.92
C LYS A 159 -13.11 3.38 -14.03
N GLY A 160 -12.00 3.81 -14.61
CA GLY A 160 -10.85 4.34 -13.87
C GLY A 160 -9.50 3.97 -14.47
N CYS A 161 -8.45 4.35 -13.78
CA CYS A 161 -7.05 4.08 -14.15
C CYS A 161 -6.70 2.62 -13.86
N THR A 162 -6.95 1.74 -14.82
CA THR A 162 -6.83 0.28 -14.62
C THR A 162 -5.70 -0.37 -15.39
N LYS A 163 -4.96 0.39 -16.23
CA LYS A 163 -3.82 -0.14 -16.97
C LYS A 163 -2.51 0.27 -16.29
N PRO A 164 -1.60 -0.66 -16.02
CA PRO A 164 -0.27 -0.34 -15.50
C PRO A 164 0.52 0.47 -16.54
N LEU A 165 1.43 1.33 -16.06
CA LEU A 165 2.33 2.10 -16.92
C LEU A 165 3.30 1.18 -17.65
N TYR A 166 3.73 0.14 -17.00
CA TYR A 166 4.69 -0.84 -17.51
C TYR A 166 4.11 -2.26 -17.44
N GLY A 167 4.28 -3.01 -18.52
CA GLY A 167 3.87 -4.41 -18.58
C GLY A 167 2.36 -4.67 -18.66
N LYS A 168 1.98 -5.93 -18.55
CA LYS A 168 0.58 -6.36 -18.52
C LYS A 168 0.01 -6.18 -17.12
N LYS A 169 -1.31 -5.89 -17.02
CA LYS A 169 -2.03 -5.86 -15.74
C LYS A 169 -1.81 -7.19 -15.02
N SER A 170 -0.99 -7.22 -13.99
CA SER A 170 -0.81 -8.40 -13.15
C SER A 170 -1.88 -8.39 -12.07
N LYS A 171 -2.54 -9.52 -11.84
CA LYS A 171 -3.26 -9.74 -10.60
C LYS A 171 -2.19 -10.03 -9.54
N CYS A 172 -1.82 -9.02 -8.78
CA CYS A 172 -0.93 -9.22 -7.64
C CYS A 172 -1.76 -9.86 -6.53
N VAL A 173 -1.57 -11.16 -6.31
CA VAL A 173 -2.13 -11.84 -5.14
C VAL A 173 -1.10 -11.75 -4.04
N LEU A 174 -1.31 -10.84 -3.12
CA LEU A 174 -0.57 -10.78 -1.87
C LEU A 174 -1.26 -11.75 -0.89
N LYS A 175 -0.65 -12.89 -0.64
CA LYS A 175 -1.16 -13.84 0.35
C LYS A 175 -0.44 -13.58 1.67
N ILE A 176 -1.15 -13.01 2.64
CA ILE A 176 -0.67 -12.85 4.01
C ILE A 176 -1.01 -14.14 4.76
N ILE A 177 0.00 -14.85 5.23
CA ILE A 177 -0.17 -16.07 5.99
C ILE A 177 0.00 -15.73 7.48
N PRO A 178 -0.94 -16.13 8.36
CA PRO A 178 -0.81 -15.91 9.79
C PRO A 178 0.47 -16.51 10.36
N HIS A 179 1.02 -15.88 11.39
CA HIS A 179 2.31 -16.22 12.00
C HIS A 179 2.39 -17.67 12.57
N ASP A 180 1.26 -18.29 12.83
CA ASP A 180 1.12 -19.66 13.36
C ASP A 180 1.17 -20.77 12.29
N THR A 181 1.25 -20.40 11.02
CA THR A 181 1.44 -21.35 9.91
C THR A 181 2.92 -21.43 9.51
N LYS A 182 3.46 -22.66 9.44
CA LYS A 182 4.83 -22.88 8.94
C LYS A 182 4.91 -22.43 7.47
N GLY A 183 5.70 -21.40 7.20
CA GLY A 183 5.93 -20.90 5.86
C GLY A 183 6.35 -19.43 5.84
N LYS A 184 6.65 -18.90 4.65
CA LYS A 184 6.96 -17.48 4.48
C LYS A 184 5.70 -16.65 4.76
N SER A 185 5.79 -15.69 5.68
CA SER A 185 4.67 -14.80 6.07
C SER A 185 4.10 -13.95 4.92
N ILE A 186 4.84 -13.78 3.84
CA ILE A 186 4.39 -13.10 2.62
C ILE A 186 4.77 -13.97 1.42
N ILE A 187 3.77 -14.39 0.66
CA ILE A 187 3.97 -15.03 -0.64
C ILE A 187 3.61 -14.00 -1.72
N ILE A 188 4.61 -13.61 -2.50
CA ILE A 188 4.42 -12.76 -3.67
C ILE A 188 4.33 -13.69 -4.88
N ASP A 189 3.25 -13.58 -5.66
CA ASP A 189 3.09 -14.33 -6.90
C ASP A 189 4.30 -14.07 -7.81
N LYS A 190 4.89 -15.13 -8.38
CA LYS A 190 6.05 -15.04 -9.29
C LYS A 190 5.83 -14.05 -10.45
N ARG A 191 4.57 -13.85 -10.85
CA ARG A 191 4.18 -12.86 -11.88
C ARG A 191 4.34 -11.41 -11.44
N CYS A 192 4.46 -11.16 -10.13
CA CYS A 192 4.68 -9.84 -9.56
C CYS A 192 6.18 -9.53 -9.37
N ILE A 193 7.04 -10.52 -9.57
CA ILE A 193 8.49 -10.36 -9.46
C ILE A 193 9.03 -10.18 -10.88
N LYS A 194 9.58 -9.00 -11.16
CA LYS A 194 10.28 -8.78 -12.43
C LYS A 194 11.67 -9.39 -12.32
N THR A 195 11.91 -10.50 -13.01
CA THR A 195 13.28 -10.96 -13.30
C THR A 195 13.91 -9.96 -14.26
N ARG A 196 15.01 -9.32 -13.87
CA ARG A 196 15.86 -8.62 -14.84
C ARG A 196 16.37 -9.70 -15.78
N LEU A 197 15.92 -9.65 -17.02
CA LEU A 197 16.65 -10.29 -18.12
C LEU A 197 17.95 -9.51 -18.25
N GLY A 198 19.08 -10.20 -18.10
CA GLY A 198 20.41 -9.65 -18.25
C GLY A 198 20.65 -9.02 -19.63
#